data_b32f6119955323023abe69eb9d27d219
#
_entry.id   b32f6119955323023abe69eb9d27d219
#
_cell.length_a   1.000
_cell.length_b   1.000
_cell.length_c   1.000
_cell.angle_alpha   90.00
_cell.angle_beta   90.00
_cell.angle_gamma   90.00
#
_symmetry.space_group_name_H-M   'P 1'
#
loop_
_entity.id
_entity.type
_entity.pdbx_description
1 polymer ?
#
loop_
_entity_poly.entity_id
_entity_poly.type
_entity_poly.pdbx_seq_one_letter_code
_entity_poly.pdbx_strand_id
1 'polypeptide(L)'
;MLVLKLMSYYNGAVLAALTTSLPESVGEVRNWDYRFCWLRDASMSIETLFQIGHIGAARRFMKFIQSTFVSKHESYQIMYGIRGERQLTEIILEHLSGYKNSKPVRIGNDAYHQKQNDSFGYLMDLIYQYYRLMPGTLDEIEDMWEMVK
;
A
#
# COMPACT_ATOMS: atom_id res chain seq x y z
N MET A 1 10.40 13.93 -4.02
CA MET A 1 11.23 12.73 -3.85
C MET A 1 11.50 12.36 -2.39
N LEU A 2 11.91 13.28 -1.50
CA LEU A 2 12.17 12.97 -0.09
C LEU A 2 10.96 12.33 0.61
N VAL A 3 9.76 12.89 0.43
CA VAL A 3 8.53 12.38 1.02
C VAL A 3 8.28 10.91 0.63
N LEU A 4 8.36 10.56 -0.66
CA LEU A 4 8.16 9.18 -1.11
C LEU A 4 9.16 8.21 -0.47
N LYS A 5 10.41 8.63 -0.29
CA LYS A 5 11.41 7.82 0.42
C LYS A 5 11.10 7.65 1.91
N LEU A 6 10.63 8.69 2.56
CA LEU A 6 10.24 8.65 3.99
C LEU A 6 9.00 7.78 4.22
N MET A 7 8.11 7.67 3.22
CA MET A 7 6.93 6.80 3.28
C MET A 7 7.25 5.33 2.94
N SER A 8 8.44 5.06 2.40
CA SER A 8 8.87 3.71 2.06
C SER A 8 9.53 3.01 3.25
N TYR A 9 9.02 1.84 3.62
CA TYR A 9 9.59 1.04 4.68
C TYR A 9 10.72 0.15 4.15
N TYR A 10 11.58 -0.35 5.03
CA TYR A 10 12.78 -1.10 4.64
C TYR A 10 12.47 -2.40 3.86
N ASN A 11 11.31 -3.03 4.11
CA ASN A 11 10.87 -4.25 3.40
C ASN A 11 10.26 -3.97 2.02
N GLY A 12 10.05 -2.71 1.65
CA GLY A 12 9.48 -2.29 0.38
C GLY A 12 8.04 -1.79 0.45
N ALA A 13 7.31 -2.01 1.54
CA ALA A 13 5.97 -1.42 1.72
C ALA A 13 6.04 0.11 1.65
N VAL A 14 5.03 0.73 1.05
CA VAL A 14 4.90 2.19 0.94
C VAL A 14 3.58 2.61 1.56
N LEU A 15 3.62 3.50 2.54
CA LEU A 15 2.43 4.01 3.21
C LEU A 15 1.72 5.05 2.33
N ALA A 16 0.39 5.04 2.33
CA ALA A 16 -0.41 6.06 1.65
C ALA A 16 -0.25 7.44 2.33
N ALA A 17 -0.18 7.47 3.68
CA ALA A 17 0.22 8.65 4.44
C ALA A 17 0.86 8.23 5.77
N LEU A 18 1.55 9.18 6.44
CA LEU A 18 2.15 8.97 7.77
C LEU A 18 1.21 9.37 8.92
N THR A 19 -0.04 9.67 8.61
CA THR A 19 -1.01 10.26 9.54
C THR A 19 -2.26 9.41 9.68
N THR A 20 -2.90 9.51 10.85
CA THR A 20 -4.26 9.04 11.07
C THR A 20 -5.15 10.20 11.48
N SER A 21 -6.43 10.09 11.12
CA SER A 21 -7.53 10.91 11.67
C SER A 21 -7.36 12.43 11.50
N LEU A 22 -6.61 12.85 10.49
CA LEU A 22 -6.66 14.24 10.04
C LEU A 22 -7.93 14.44 9.21
N PRO A 23 -8.80 15.41 9.55
CA PRO A 23 -10.05 15.62 8.84
C PRO A 23 -9.83 16.23 7.45
N GLU A 24 -10.63 15.83 6.47
CA GLU A 24 -10.69 16.50 5.16
C GLU A 24 -11.16 17.96 5.32
N SER A 25 -12.09 18.18 6.23
CA SER A 25 -12.55 19.50 6.66
C SER A 25 -12.64 19.54 8.18
N VAL A 26 -12.13 20.60 8.79
CA VAL A 26 -12.12 20.74 10.25
C VAL A 26 -13.54 20.66 10.83
N GLY A 27 -13.73 19.80 11.82
CA GLY A 27 -15.03 19.53 12.46
C GLY A 27 -15.84 18.42 11.79
N GLU A 28 -15.42 17.91 10.62
CA GLU A 28 -16.11 16.85 9.89
C GLU A 28 -15.61 15.46 10.31
N VAL A 29 -16.35 14.43 9.87
CA VAL A 29 -16.18 13.02 10.29
C VAL A 29 -15.29 12.20 9.34
N ARG A 30 -14.89 12.77 8.20
CA ARG A 30 -14.04 12.09 7.19
C ARG A 30 -12.56 12.22 7.55
N ASN A 31 -12.12 11.39 8.48
CA ASN A 31 -10.80 11.41 9.11
C ASN A 31 -10.32 9.97 9.33
N TRP A 32 -9.68 9.43 8.31
CA TRP A 32 -9.30 8.04 8.20
C TRP A 32 -7.86 7.77 8.64
N ASP A 33 -7.55 6.50 8.94
CA ASP A 33 -6.16 6.06 9.12
C ASP A 33 -5.56 5.67 7.76
N TYR A 34 -4.60 6.44 7.30
CA TYR A 34 -3.91 6.20 6.02
C TYR A 34 -2.51 5.56 6.17
N ARG A 35 -2.13 5.11 7.37
CA ARG A 35 -0.82 4.53 7.66
C ARG A 35 -0.68 3.08 7.19
N PHE A 36 -1.27 2.75 6.06
CA PHE A 36 -1.26 1.43 5.43
C PHE A 36 -0.74 1.50 4.00
N CYS A 37 -0.32 0.35 3.50
CA CYS A 37 0.15 0.19 2.13
C CYS A 37 -1.04 -0.10 1.21
N TRP A 38 -1.66 0.92 0.62
CA TRP A 38 -2.56 0.75 -0.51
C TRP A 38 -1.77 0.38 -1.74
N LEU A 39 -2.16 -0.69 -2.42
CA LEU A 39 -1.41 -1.19 -3.58
C LEU A 39 -1.43 -0.19 -4.74
N ARG A 40 -2.54 0.52 -4.98
CA ARG A 40 -2.62 1.60 -5.96
C ARG A 40 -1.62 2.71 -5.67
N ASP A 41 -1.66 3.27 -4.47
CA ASP A 41 -0.84 4.41 -4.05
C ASP A 41 0.65 4.03 -4.04
N ALA A 42 0.95 2.84 -3.56
CA ALA A 42 2.29 2.28 -3.56
C ALA A 42 2.80 2.07 -4.99
N SER A 43 1.99 1.50 -5.89
CA SER A 43 2.37 1.27 -7.29
C SER A 43 2.72 2.57 -7.99
N MET A 44 1.88 3.61 -7.89
CA MET A 44 2.15 4.93 -8.47
C MET A 44 3.42 5.58 -7.90
N SER A 45 3.63 5.46 -6.59
CA SER A 45 4.81 6.00 -5.90
C SER A 45 6.09 5.28 -6.33
N ILE A 46 6.05 3.95 -6.42
CA ILE A 46 7.19 3.13 -6.84
C ILE A 46 7.48 3.30 -8.33
N GLU A 47 6.47 3.40 -9.18
CA GLU A 47 6.65 3.70 -10.59
C GLU A 47 7.40 5.03 -10.76
N THR A 48 6.97 6.07 -10.07
CA THR A 48 7.65 7.38 -10.08
C THR A 48 9.11 7.25 -9.65
N LEU A 49 9.39 6.54 -8.54
CA LEU A 49 10.76 6.31 -8.06
C LEU A 49 11.58 5.50 -9.05
N PHE A 50 10.98 4.53 -9.71
CA PHE A 50 11.62 3.69 -10.72
C PHE A 50 12.02 4.48 -11.96
N GLN A 51 11.12 5.31 -12.48
CA GLN A 51 11.36 6.18 -13.65
C GLN A 51 12.51 7.17 -13.43
N ILE A 52 12.73 7.64 -12.20
CA ILE A 52 13.85 8.52 -11.85
C ILE A 52 15.10 7.76 -11.35
N GLY A 53 15.18 6.45 -11.61
CA GLY A 53 16.37 5.64 -11.38
C GLY A 53 16.51 5.00 -9.99
N HIS A 54 15.49 5.08 -9.12
CA HIS A 54 15.51 4.42 -7.81
C HIS A 54 15.11 2.93 -7.90
N ILE A 55 15.82 2.17 -8.71
CA ILE A 55 15.56 0.74 -9.00
C ILE A 55 15.48 -0.10 -7.71
N GLY A 56 16.32 0.21 -6.72
CA GLY A 56 16.31 -0.51 -5.44
C GLY A 56 14.98 -0.40 -4.68
N ALA A 57 14.24 0.70 -4.83
CA ALA A 57 12.90 0.84 -4.22
C ALA A 57 11.90 -0.09 -4.91
N ALA A 58 11.87 -0.11 -6.25
CA ALA A 58 11.02 -1.00 -7.02
C ALA A 58 11.31 -2.48 -6.70
N ARG A 59 12.59 -2.88 -6.66
CA ARG A 59 12.99 -4.25 -6.32
C ARG A 59 12.52 -4.67 -4.93
N ARG A 60 12.59 -3.79 -3.92
CA ARG A 60 12.09 -4.10 -2.57
C ARG A 60 10.57 -4.22 -2.54
N PHE A 61 9.87 -3.33 -3.25
CA PHE A 61 8.41 -3.40 -3.34
C PHE A 61 7.95 -4.69 -4.03
N MET A 62 8.59 -5.10 -5.15
CA MET A 62 8.28 -6.37 -5.81
C MET A 62 8.47 -7.57 -4.86
N LYS A 63 9.53 -7.58 -4.06
CA LYS A 63 9.73 -8.61 -3.02
C LYS A 63 8.66 -8.56 -1.92
N PHE A 64 8.22 -7.37 -1.52
CA PHE A 64 7.12 -7.21 -0.57
C PHE A 64 5.83 -7.80 -1.12
N ILE A 65 5.47 -7.48 -2.37
CA ILE A 65 4.30 -8.04 -3.06
C ILE A 65 4.40 -9.56 -3.11
N GLN A 66 5.50 -10.11 -3.61
CA GLN A 66 5.72 -11.54 -3.71
C GLN A 66 5.57 -12.25 -2.37
N SER A 67 6.20 -11.73 -1.31
CA SER A 67 6.08 -12.31 0.04
C SER A 67 4.69 -12.20 0.65
N THR A 68 3.89 -11.21 0.23
CA THR A 68 2.55 -10.96 0.77
C THR A 68 1.49 -11.81 0.09
N PHE A 69 1.61 -12.04 -1.22
CA PHE A 69 0.63 -12.76 -2.02
C PHE A 69 0.98 -14.23 -2.21
N VAL A 70 2.18 -14.52 -2.72
CA VAL A 70 2.56 -15.86 -3.18
C VAL A 70 2.68 -16.85 -2.03
N SER A 71 3.26 -16.42 -0.91
CA SER A 71 3.53 -17.32 0.22
C SER A 71 2.28 -17.79 0.96
N LYS A 72 1.12 -17.22 0.71
CA LYS A 72 -0.10 -17.45 1.52
C LYS A 72 -1.28 -18.03 0.76
N HIS A 73 -1.24 -18.14 -0.56
CA HIS A 73 -2.38 -18.57 -1.41
C HIS A 73 -3.72 -17.91 -1.04
N GLU A 74 -3.66 -16.65 -0.60
CA GLU A 74 -4.81 -15.91 -0.12
C GLU A 74 -5.30 -14.93 -1.20
N SER A 75 -6.59 -14.61 -1.17
CA SER A 75 -7.20 -13.68 -2.12
C SER A 75 -6.54 -12.28 -2.05
N TYR A 76 -6.49 -11.62 -3.21
CA TYR A 76 -6.06 -10.23 -3.36
C TYR A 76 -6.84 -9.29 -2.41
N GLN A 77 -6.12 -8.36 -1.80
CA GLN A 77 -6.66 -7.31 -0.94
C GLN A 77 -6.05 -5.96 -1.38
N ILE A 78 -6.85 -4.90 -1.35
CA ILE A 78 -6.43 -3.59 -1.89
C ILE A 78 -5.36 -2.88 -1.05
N MET A 79 -5.24 -3.24 0.22
CA MET A 79 -4.32 -2.62 1.16
C MET A 79 -3.84 -3.62 2.22
N TYR A 80 -2.66 -3.36 2.74
CA TYR A 80 -1.98 -4.20 3.73
C TYR A 80 -1.32 -3.33 4.80
N GLY A 81 -1.09 -3.90 5.96
CA GLY A 81 -0.21 -3.32 6.95
C GLY A 81 1.24 -3.23 6.43
N ILE A 82 2.08 -2.46 7.10
CA ILE A 82 3.48 -2.22 6.71
C ILE A 82 4.34 -3.50 6.71
N ARG A 83 3.92 -4.55 7.41
CA ARG A 83 4.58 -5.86 7.45
C ARG A 83 3.81 -6.94 6.68
N GLY A 84 2.80 -6.56 5.89
CA GLY A 84 1.93 -7.47 5.17
C GLY A 84 0.73 -7.98 6.00
N GLU A 85 0.39 -7.29 7.09
CA GLU A 85 -0.82 -7.60 7.86
C GLU A 85 -2.06 -7.41 6.99
N ARG A 86 -2.98 -8.36 7.05
CA ARG A 86 -4.23 -8.37 6.27
C ARG A 86 -5.42 -7.85 7.04
N GLN A 87 -5.48 -8.14 8.35
CA GLN A 87 -6.55 -7.69 9.20
C GLN A 87 -6.24 -6.29 9.73
N LEU A 88 -6.98 -5.30 9.25
CA LEU A 88 -6.76 -3.88 9.55
C LEU A 88 -8.00 -3.26 10.20
N THR A 89 -8.60 -4.00 11.12
CA THR A 89 -9.86 -3.65 11.79
C THR A 89 -9.87 -2.21 12.29
N GLU A 90 -10.86 -1.45 11.87
CA GLU A 90 -11.04 -0.07 12.32
C GLU A 90 -11.56 -0.04 13.77
N ILE A 91 -10.93 0.78 14.60
CA ILE A 91 -11.29 0.99 15.99
C ILE A 91 -11.35 2.49 16.25
N ILE A 92 -12.46 2.95 16.84
CA ILE A 92 -12.63 4.34 17.26
C ILE A 92 -12.03 4.53 18.66
N LEU A 93 -11.20 5.57 18.80
CA LEU A 93 -10.57 5.95 20.06
C LEU A 93 -11.38 7.07 20.72
N GLU A 94 -12.42 6.69 21.45
CA GLU A 94 -13.41 7.61 22.05
C GLU A 94 -12.80 8.64 23.02
N HIS A 95 -11.68 8.28 23.65
CA HIS A 95 -10.97 9.14 24.61
C HIS A 95 -10.18 10.28 23.97
N LEU A 96 -10.07 10.34 22.64
CA LEU A 96 -9.34 11.37 21.91
C LEU A 96 -10.31 12.36 21.25
N SER A 97 -9.98 13.65 21.36
CA SER A 97 -10.79 14.72 20.77
C SER A 97 -10.56 14.91 19.26
N GLY A 98 -9.46 14.38 18.73
CA GLY A 98 -9.05 14.59 17.33
C GLY A 98 -8.48 15.99 17.06
N TYR A 99 -7.97 16.18 15.85
CA TYR A 99 -7.41 17.44 15.41
C TYR A 99 -8.50 18.53 15.39
N LYS A 100 -8.31 19.60 16.15
CA LYS A 100 -9.29 20.69 16.32
C LYS A 100 -10.72 20.18 16.61
N ASN A 101 -10.82 19.19 17.51
CA ASN A 101 -12.08 18.52 17.90
C ASN A 101 -12.80 17.79 16.74
N SER A 102 -12.09 17.39 15.70
CA SER A 102 -12.65 16.61 14.60
C SER A 102 -12.64 15.12 14.94
N LYS A 103 -13.80 14.61 15.35
CA LYS A 103 -14.03 13.20 15.69
C LYS A 103 -14.60 12.45 14.49
N PRO A 104 -14.50 11.11 14.47
CA PRO A 104 -13.77 10.24 15.40
C PRO A 104 -12.27 10.18 15.12
N VAL A 105 -11.49 9.83 16.16
CA VAL A 105 -10.09 9.39 15.97
C VAL A 105 -10.10 7.89 15.76
N ARG A 106 -9.40 7.41 14.71
CA ARG A 106 -9.40 6.00 14.31
C ARG A 106 -8.00 5.42 14.28
N ILE A 107 -7.90 4.14 14.56
CA ILE A 107 -6.80 3.26 14.17
C ILE A 107 -7.37 2.09 13.37
N GLY A 108 -6.63 1.58 12.41
CA GLY A 108 -7.18 0.64 11.44
C GLY A 108 -8.00 1.35 10.34
N ASN A 109 -8.42 0.60 9.34
CA ASN A 109 -9.24 1.14 8.27
C ASN A 109 -10.02 0.02 7.57
N ASP A 110 -11.32 0.01 7.73
CA ASP A 110 -12.20 -1.04 7.21
C ASP A 110 -12.31 -1.08 5.67
N ALA A 111 -11.68 -0.13 4.97
CA ALA A 111 -11.53 -0.19 3.52
C ALA A 111 -10.79 -1.46 3.04
N TYR A 112 -10.06 -2.16 3.92
CA TYR A 112 -9.40 -3.41 3.56
C TYR A 112 -10.38 -4.51 3.11
N HIS A 113 -11.66 -4.41 3.43
CA HIS A 113 -12.74 -5.28 2.93
C HIS A 113 -13.27 -4.90 1.55
N GLN A 114 -12.93 -3.71 1.05
CA GLN A 114 -13.47 -3.20 -0.20
C GLN A 114 -12.81 -3.88 -1.41
N LYS A 115 -13.53 -3.89 -2.53
CA LYS A 115 -12.98 -4.18 -3.85
C LYS A 115 -12.81 -2.87 -4.61
N GLN A 116 -11.57 -2.51 -4.94
CA GLN A 116 -11.22 -1.35 -5.75
C GLN A 116 -10.51 -1.86 -7.01
N ASN A 117 -11.23 -1.98 -8.11
CA ASN A 117 -10.75 -2.63 -9.34
C ASN A 117 -9.56 -1.88 -9.98
N ASP A 118 -9.45 -0.57 -9.78
CA ASP A 118 -8.34 0.26 -10.22
C ASP A 118 -7.01 -0.14 -9.56
N SER A 119 -7.01 -0.57 -8.30
CA SER A 119 -5.81 -1.00 -7.57
C SER A 119 -5.07 -2.13 -8.29
N PHE A 120 -5.82 -3.07 -8.87
CA PHE A 120 -5.24 -4.16 -9.64
C PHE A 120 -4.57 -3.66 -10.92
N GLY A 121 -5.20 -2.74 -11.65
CA GLY A 121 -4.64 -2.15 -12.87
C GLY A 121 -3.30 -1.45 -12.63
N TYR A 122 -3.20 -0.61 -11.61
CA TYR A 122 -1.95 0.07 -11.26
C TYR A 122 -0.83 -0.91 -10.85
N LEU A 123 -1.17 -1.93 -10.10
CA LEU A 123 -0.20 -2.96 -9.71
C LEU A 123 0.32 -3.73 -10.93
N MET A 124 -0.57 -4.14 -11.84
CA MET A 124 -0.20 -4.88 -13.05
C MET A 124 0.66 -4.04 -13.98
N ASP A 125 0.35 -2.75 -14.13
CA ASP A 125 1.17 -1.85 -14.95
C ASP A 125 2.60 -1.70 -14.38
N LEU A 126 2.72 -1.50 -13.07
CA LEU A 126 4.03 -1.46 -12.42
C LEU A 126 4.82 -2.77 -12.60
N ILE A 127 4.17 -3.94 -12.43
CA ILE A 127 4.80 -5.25 -12.63
C ILE A 127 5.31 -5.38 -14.07
N TYR A 128 4.48 -5.03 -15.06
CA TYR A 128 4.86 -5.05 -16.46
C TYR A 128 6.06 -4.15 -16.75
N GLN A 129 6.03 -2.90 -16.29
CA GLN A 129 7.13 -1.96 -16.50
C GLN A 129 8.42 -2.44 -15.82
N TYR A 130 8.32 -2.98 -14.62
CA TYR A 130 9.46 -3.51 -13.88
C TYR A 130 10.14 -4.65 -14.65
N TYR A 131 9.39 -5.69 -15.05
CA TYR A 131 9.98 -6.85 -15.74
C TYR A 131 10.40 -6.56 -17.17
N ARG A 132 9.82 -5.56 -17.82
CA ARG A 132 10.28 -5.09 -19.14
C ARG A 132 11.70 -4.54 -19.09
N LEU A 133 12.07 -3.87 -18.01
CA LEU A 133 13.39 -3.22 -17.83
C LEU A 133 14.36 -4.03 -16.98
N MET A 134 13.83 -4.90 -16.13
CA MET A 134 14.57 -5.74 -15.19
C MET A 134 14.11 -7.19 -15.35
N PRO A 135 14.62 -7.91 -16.39
CA PRO A 135 14.22 -9.29 -16.61
C PRO A 135 14.44 -10.13 -15.35
N GLY A 136 13.37 -10.72 -14.86
CA GLY A 136 13.40 -11.63 -13.71
C GLY A 136 13.83 -13.04 -14.11
N THR A 137 14.02 -13.89 -13.11
CA THR A 137 14.11 -15.34 -13.31
C THR A 137 12.73 -15.89 -13.74
N LEU A 138 12.71 -17.07 -14.37
CA LEU A 138 11.45 -17.74 -14.72
C LEU A 138 10.58 -17.95 -13.47
N ASP A 139 11.18 -18.38 -12.37
CA ASP A 139 10.48 -18.62 -11.11
C ASP A 139 9.81 -17.35 -10.56
N GLU A 140 10.50 -16.19 -10.59
CA GLU A 140 9.91 -14.91 -10.18
C GLU A 140 8.72 -14.50 -11.05
N ILE A 141 8.77 -14.80 -12.34
CA ILE A 141 7.68 -14.50 -13.28
C ILE A 141 6.50 -15.46 -13.07
N GLU A 142 6.76 -16.74 -12.83
CA GLU A 142 5.73 -17.73 -12.51
C GLU A 142 4.99 -17.39 -11.23
N ASP A 143 5.72 -17.05 -10.16
CA ASP A 143 5.16 -16.61 -8.90
C ASP A 143 4.21 -15.42 -9.08
N MET A 144 4.62 -14.42 -9.88
CA MET A 144 3.78 -13.25 -10.17
C MET A 144 2.58 -13.60 -11.05
N TRP A 145 2.71 -14.61 -11.93
CA TRP A 145 1.61 -15.11 -12.75
C TRP A 145 0.52 -15.79 -11.93
N GLU A 146 0.89 -16.57 -10.92
CA GLU A 146 -0.09 -17.20 -10.00
C GLU A 146 -0.91 -16.16 -9.21
N MET A 147 -0.37 -14.98 -8.98
CA MET A 147 -1.09 -13.88 -8.35
C MET A 147 -2.20 -13.31 -9.24
N VAL A 148 -2.09 -13.44 -10.55
CA VAL A 148 -2.99 -12.82 -11.55
C VAL A 148 -4.15 -13.74 -11.94
N LYS A 149 -4.04 -15.04 -11.68
CA LYS A 149 -5.09 -16.04 -11.93
C LYS A 149 -6.21 -15.93 -10.88
#